data_44d7a0446423ff31d1bfc83bbf0a8946
#
_entry.id   44d7a0446423ff31d1bfc83bbf0a8946
#
_cell.length_a   1.000
_cell.length_b   1.000
_cell.length_c   1.000
_cell.angle_alpha   90.00
_cell.angle_beta   90.00
_cell.angle_gamma   90.00
#
_symmetry.space_group_name_H-M   'P 1'
#
loop_
_entity.id
_entity.type
_entity.pdbx_description
1 polymer ?
#
loop_
_entity_poly.entity_id
_entity_poly.type
_entity_poly.pdbx_seq_one_letter_code
_entity_poly.pdbx_strand_id
1 'polypeptide(L)'
;VSPGSQFSNLTAARDEIRKRRAKSPEARFRVVVEDGFYPEEEPLRFTSEDSGLPGAPVIYEAAPGATPVISGGRKIAGFSARADGLWEAEVSPDWHFEQLWVNGKRAVRAREPDSSFFYLRNGRERVETKDGKTMARQSLIVDPENIRSLAESAPEDRSRAQILLFHKWDNT
;
A
#
# COMPACT_ATOMS: atom_id res chain seq x y z
N VAL A 1 -22.68 -3.11 -9.14
CA VAL A 1 -22.04 -2.23 -8.14
C VAL A 1 -21.63 -0.96 -8.86
N SER A 2 -22.05 0.16 -8.35
CA SER A 2 -21.61 1.47 -8.85
C SER A 2 -21.60 2.49 -7.72
N PRO A 3 -20.73 3.52 -7.77
CA PRO A 3 -20.75 4.59 -6.79
C PRO A 3 -22.14 5.22 -6.68
N GLY A 4 -22.68 5.31 -5.45
CA GLY A 4 -24.02 5.88 -5.20
C GLY A 4 -25.21 4.94 -5.46
N SER A 5 -25.00 3.69 -5.91
CA SER A 5 -26.04 2.68 -6.03
C SER A 5 -26.29 1.92 -4.73
N GLN A 6 -27.27 1.00 -4.74
CA GLN A 6 -27.56 0.10 -3.61
C GLN A 6 -26.32 -0.66 -3.11
N PHE A 7 -25.41 -1.01 -4.03
CA PHE A 7 -24.11 -1.61 -3.71
C PHE A 7 -23.00 -0.68 -4.18
N SER A 8 -22.60 0.23 -3.30
CA SER A 8 -21.56 1.22 -3.61
C SER A 8 -20.14 0.66 -3.58
N ASN A 9 -19.93 -0.53 -2.98
CA ASN A 9 -18.65 -1.21 -2.89
C ASN A 9 -18.81 -2.73 -2.99
N LEU A 10 -17.68 -3.44 -3.18
CA LEU A 10 -17.65 -4.88 -3.36
C LEU A 10 -17.94 -5.65 -2.08
N THR A 11 -17.57 -5.10 -0.92
CA THR A 11 -17.86 -5.68 0.39
C THR A 11 -19.36 -5.80 0.61
N ALA A 12 -20.12 -4.74 0.33
CA ALA A 12 -21.58 -4.76 0.45
C ALA A 12 -22.22 -5.78 -0.51
N ALA A 13 -21.72 -5.90 -1.73
CA ALA A 13 -22.21 -6.88 -2.69
C ALA A 13 -21.92 -8.31 -2.23
N ARG A 14 -20.70 -8.58 -1.74
CA ARG A 14 -20.33 -9.89 -1.15
C ARG A 14 -21.24 -10.26 0.00
N ASP A 15 -21.46 -9.35 0.95
CA ASP A 15 -22.26 -9.61 2.14
C ASP A 15 -23.72 -9.86 1.80
N GLU A 16 -24.24 -9.19 0.79
CA GLU A 16 -25.59 -9.47 0.29
C GLU A 16 -25.69 -10.85 -0.37
N ILE A 17 -24.66 -11.26 -1.11
CA ILE A 17 -24.59 -12.62 -1.68
C ILE A 17 -24.62 -13.67 -0.58
N ARG A 18 -23.86 -13.49 0.50
CA ARG A 18 -23.88 -14.39 1.67
C ARG A 18 -25.30 -14.55 2.23
N LYS A 19 -26.00 -13.43 2.43
CA LYS A 19 -27.40 -13.44 2.92
C LYS A 19 -28.35 -14.15 1.98
N ARG A 20 -28.23 -13.94 0.68
CA ARG A 20 -29.09 -14.58 -0.32
C ARG A 20 -28.78 -16.07 -0.45
N ARG A 21 -27.51 -16.42 -0.40
CA ARG A 21 -27.08 -17.81 -0.49
C ARG A 21 -27.55 -18.65 0.71
N ALA A 22 -27.58 -18.07 1.91
CA ALA A 22 -28.15 -18.75 3.08
C ALA A 22 -29.62 -19.19 2.87
N LYS A 23 -30.36 -18.44 2.02
CA LYS A 23 -31.76 -18.77 1.67
C LYS A 23 -31.88 -19.63 0.40
N SER A 24 -30.92 -19.54 -0.49
CA SER A 24 -30.94 -20.20 -1.80
C SER A 24 -29.53 -20.67 -2.16
N PRO A 25 -29.07 -21.82 -1.61
CA PRO A 25 -27.69 -22.27 -1.76
C PRO A 25 -27.26 -22.53 -3.21
N GLU A 26 -28.18 -22.96 -4.07
CA GLU A 26 -27.91 -23.29 -5.47
C GLU A 26 -28.11 -22.09 -6.44
N ALA A 27 -28.39 -20.90 -5.91
CA ALA A 27 -28.55 -19.74 -6.76
C ALA A 27 -27.21 -19.31 -7.39
N ARG A 28 -27.27 -18.89 -8.63
CA ARG A 28 -26.14 -18.26 -9.35
C ARG A 28 -26.12 -16.78 -9.01
N PHE A 29 -24.95 -16.25 -8.74
CA PHE A 29 -24.76 -14.83 -8.47
C PHE A 29 -23.78 -14.23 -9.47
N ARG A 30 -24.11 -13.04 -9.93
CA ARG A 30 -23.29 -12.25 -10.83
C ARG A 30 -23.22 -10.83 -10.30
N VAL A 31 -22.03 -10.37 -9.99
CA VAL A 31 -21.73 -9.00 -9.56
C VAL A 31 -21.12 -8.26 -10.74
N VAL A 32 -21.87 -7.35 -11.29
CA VAL A 32 -21.42 -6.48 -12.40
C VAL A 32 -20.94 -5.18 -11.79
N VAL A 33 -19.69 -4.82 -12.05
CA VAL A 33 -19.03 -3.63 -11.53
C VAL A 33 -18.96 -2.58 -12.63
N GLU A 34 -19.62 -1.47 -12.42
CA GLU A 34 -19.63 -0.34 -13.36
C GLU A 34 -18.31 0.45 -13.29
N ASP A 35 -18.11 1.35 -14.23
CA ASP A 35 -17.00 2.29 -14.19
C ASP A 35 -17.03 3.10 -12.89
N GLY A 36 -15.85 3.30 -12.31
CA GLY A 36 -15.72 4.07 -11.10
C GLY A 36 -14.44 3.78 -10.34
N PHE A 37 -14.19 4.59 -9.33
CA PHE A 37 -13.13 4.39 -8.36
C PHE A 37 -13.75 3.84 -7.07
N TYR A 38 -13.32 2.65 -6.68
CA TYR A 38 -13.80 1.92 -5.50
C TYR A 38 -12.70 1.87 -4.45
N PRO A 39 -12.68 2.81 -3.50
CA PRO A 39 -11.72 2.76 -2.41
C PRO A 39 -12.12 1.65 -1.42
N GLU A 40 -11.17 0.79 -1.11
CA GLU A 40 -11.31 -0.24 -0.08
C GLU A 40 -10.40 0.13 1.10
N GLU A 41 -11.00 0.64 2.18
CA GLU A 41 -10.26 1.00 3.40
C GLU A 41 -9.80 -0.23 4.17
N GLU A 42 -10.56 -1.32 4.06
CA GLU A 42 -10.26 -2.62 4.64
C GLU A 42 -10.11 -3.68 3.53
N PRO A 43 -9.28 -4.71 3.74
CA PRO A 43 -9.13 -5.77 2.75
C PRO A 43 -10.45 -6.47 2.44
N LEU A 44 -10.81 -6.56 1.16
CA LEU A 44 -11.92 -7.38 0.70
C LEU A 44 -11.57 -8.87 0.90
N ARG A 45 -12.13 -9.47 1.95
CA ARG A 45 -11.84 -10.86 2.33
C ARG A 45 -12.90 -11.79 1.78
N PHE A 46 -12.47 -12.77 0.98
CA PHE A 46 -13.27 -13.92 0.57
C PHE A 46 -12.92 -15.12 1.44
N THR A 47 -13.94 -15.87 1.84
CA THR A 47 -13.80 -17.10 2.64
C THR A 47 -14.51 -18.25 1.94
N SER A 48 -14.56 -19.42 2.57
CA SER A 48 -15.32 -20.56 2.04
C SER A 48 -16.82 -20.25 1.86
N GLU A 49 -17.38 -19.31 2.61
CA GLU A 49 -18.78 -18.86 2.46
C GLU A 49 -19.05 -18.17 1.11
N ASP A 50 -18.01 -17.62 0.49
CA ASP A 50 -18.10 -16.90 -0.79
C ASP A 50 -17.90 -17.84 -2.00
N SER A 51 -17.53 -19.09 -1.74
CA SER A 51 -17.29 -20.07 -2.80
C SER A 51 -18.57 -20.40 -3.56
N GLY A 52 -18.47 -20.49 -4.88
CA GLY A 52 -19.54 -21.04 -5.72
C GLY A 52 -19.69 -22.55 -5.53
N LEU A 53 -20.78 -23.10 -6.07
CA LEU A 53 -20.97 -24.55 -6.23
C LEU A 53 -20.74 -24.93 -7.69
N PRO A 54 -20.41 -26.22 -7.99
CA PRO A 54 -20.48 -26.74 -9.34
C PRO A 54 -21.87 -26.45 -9.94
N GLY A 55 -21.94 -25.69 -11.04
CA GLY A 55 -23.21 -25.30 -11.66
C GLY A 55 -23.88 -24.04 -11.06
N ALA A 56 -23.42 -23.53 -9.92
CA ALA A 56 -23.90 -22.28 -9.29
C ALA A 56 -22.74 -21.36 -8.88
N PRO A 57 -21.98 -20.81 -9.83
CA PRO A 57 -20.83 -19.97 -9.54
C PRO A 57 -21.26 -18.59 -8.97
N VAL A 58 -20.32 -17.93 -8.28
CA VAL A 58 -20.35 -16.50 -8.00
C VAL A 58 -19.35 -15.83 -8.95
N ILE A 59 -19.81 -14.93 -9.77
CA ILE A 59 -19.02 -14.26 -10.79
C ILE A 59 -18.92 -12.78 -10.43
N TYR A 60 -17.70 -12.24 -10.41
CA TYR A 60 -17.42 -10.80 -10.34
C TYR A 60 -16.80 -10.39 -11.66
N GLU A 61 -17.37 -9.40 -12.30
CA GLU A 61 -16.87 -8.94 -13.60
C GLU A 61 -17.15 -7.45 -13.79
N ALA A 62 -16.36 -6.81 -14.63
CA ALA A 62 -16.66 -5.46 -15.08
C ALA A 62 -17.88 -5.45 -16.01
N ALA A 63 -18.64 -4.38 -16.00
CA ALA A 63 -19.68 -4.14 -17.02
C ALA A 63 -19.03 -4.05 -18.42
N PRO A 64 -19.75 -4.38 -19.48
CA PRO A 64 -19.20 -4.27 -20.83
C PRO A 64 -18.64 -2.87 -21.12
N GLY A 65 -17.36 -2.80 -21.46
CA GLY A 65 -16.66 -1.54 -21.73
C GLY A 65 -16.22 -0.74 -20.51
N ALA A 66 -16.54 -1.22 -19.29
CA ALA A 66 -16.14 -0.57 -18.05
C ALA A 66 -14.71 -0.97 -17.64
N THR A 67 -14.03 -0.04 -16.97
CA THR A 67 -12.69 -0.22 -16.39
C THR A 67 -12.68 0.20 -14.92
N PRO A 68 -13.40 -0.52 -14.04
CA PRO A 68 -13.46 -0.16 -12.62
C PRO A 68 -12.08 -0.24 -11.97
N VAL A 69 -11.76 0.74 -11.13
CA VAL A 69 -10.51 0.80 -10.38
C VAL A 69 -10.79 0.50 -8.92
N ILE A 70 -10.35 -0.65 -8.44
CA ILE A 70 -10.42 -1.05 -7.03
C ILE A 70 -9.08 -0.71 -6.40
N SER A 71 -9.09 0.05 -5.31
CA SER A 71 -7.85 0.58 -4.72
C SER A 71 -7.90 0.56 -3.20
N GLY A 72 -6.87 0.01 -2.57
CA GLY A 72 -6.62 0.16 -1.14
C GLY A 72 -5.95 1.48 -0.76
N GLY A 73 -5.71 2.36 -1.74
CA GLY A 73 -5.12 3.68 -1.52
C GLY A 73 -6.16 4.73 -1.12
N ARG A 74 -5.72 5.74 -0.38
CA ARG A 74 -6.53 6.92 -0.07
C ARG A 74 -6.25 8.01 -1.09
N LYS A 75 -7.31 8.66 -1.56
CA LYS A 75 -7.17 9.77 -2.50
C LYS A 75 -6.66 11.02 -1.76
N ILE A 76 -5.57 11.58 -2.26
CA ILE A 76 -5.09 12.90 -1.84
C ILE A 76 -5.81 13.94 -2.70
N ALA A 77 -6.37 14.95 -2.07
CA ALA A 77 -7.07 16.06 -2.70
C ALA A 77 -6.59 17.39 -2.11
N GLY A 78 -7.08 18.52 -2.62
CA GLY A 78 -6.73 19.83 -2.09
C GLY A 78 -5.36 20.32 -2.51
N PHE A 79 -4.88 19.88 -3.68
CA PHE A 79 -3.62 20.36 -4.23
C PHE A 79 -3.69 21.86 -4.58
N SER A 80 -2.66 22.59 -4.18
CA SER A 80 -2.43 23.98 -4.56
C SER A 80 -1.06 24.14 -5.25
N ALA A 81 -1.01 25.04 -6.23
CA ALA A 81 0.23 25.33 -6.92
C ALA A 81 1.07 26.32 -6.10
N ARG A 82 2.35 26.03 -5.92
CA ARG A 82 3.32 26.92 -5.30
C ARG A 82 3.96 27.83 -6.35
N ALA A 83 4.54 28.92 -5.89
CA ALA A 83 5.24 29.88 -6.76
C ALA A 83 6.46 29.31 -7.49
N ASP A 84 7.06 28.23 -6.96
CA ASP A 84 8.19 27.51 -7.55
C ASP A 84 7.74 26.44 -8.60
N GLY A 85 6.44 26.35 -8.89
CA GLY A 85 5.88 25.41 -9.88
C GLY A 85 5.56 24.02 -9.32
N LEU A 86 5.83 23.77 -8.03
CA LEU A 86 5.45 22.53 -7.37
C LEU A 86 3.96 22.55 -6.97
N TRP A 87 3.40 21.37 -6.86
CA TRP A 87 2.05 21.16 -6.32
C TRP A 87 2.16 20.54 -4.95
N GLU A 88 1.44 21.10 -3.99
CA GLU A 88 1.41 20.61 -2.62
C GLU A 88 -0.01 20.31 -2.15
N ALA A 89 -0.14 19.33 -1.28
CA ALA A 89 -1.38 19.02 -0.56
C ALA A 89 -1.03 18.66 0.88
N GLU A 90 -1.84 19.12 1.82
CA GLU A 90 -1.71 18.70 3.21
C GLU A 90 -2.21 17.28 3.39
N VAL A 91 -1.44 16.47 4.12
CA VAL A 91 -1.81 15.14 4.56
C VAL A 91 -1.68 15.05 6.08
N SER A 92 -2.50 14.21 6.71
CA SER A 92 -2.36 14.00 8.16
C SER A 92 -0.95 13.57 8.52
N PRO A 93 -0.32 14.15 9.57
CA PRO A 93 1.00 13.74 10.03
C PRO A 93 1.07 12.28 10.50
N ASP A 94 -0.08 11.70 10.88
CA ASP A 94 -0.19 10.30 11.28
C ASP A 94 -0.35 9.34 10.08
N TRP A 95 -0.50 9.90 8.89
CA TRP A 95 -0.66 9.08 7.70
C TRP A 95 0.69 8.76 7.06
N HIS A 96 1.20 7.60 7.38
CA HIS A 96 2.43 7.06 6.80
C HIS A 96 2.10 6.20 5.59
N PHE A 97 2.57 6.59 4.41
CA PHE A 97 2.43 5.81 3.18
C PHE A 97 3.78 5.70 2.47
N GLU A 98 4.00 4.58 1.82
CA GLU A 98 5.25 4.28 1.13
C GLU A 98 5.11 4.31 -0.39
N GLN A 99 3.88 4.40 -0.87
CA GLN A 99 3.59 4.42 -2.30
C GLN A 99 2.66 5.58 -2.62
N LEU A 100 3.04 6.35 -3.62
CA LEU A 100 2.24 7.42 -4.19
C LEU A 100 1.94 7.09 -5.66
N TRP A 101 0.70 7.26 -6.06
CA TRP A 101 0.26 7.05 -7.44
C TRP A 101 -0.31 8.35 -7.98
N VAL A 102 0.22 8.79 -9.12
CA VAL A 102 -0.24 10.01 -9.81
C VAL A 102 -0.75 9.62 -11.19
N ASN A 103 -2.02 9.90 -11.46
CA ASN A 103 -2.67 9.54 -12.73
C ASN A 103 -2.49 8.06 -13.11
N GLY A 104 -2.65 7.17 -12.14
CA GLY A 104 -2.52 5.72 -12.31
C GLY A 104 -1.09 5.22 -12.47
N LYS A 105 -0.08 6.07 -12.35
CA LYS A 105 1.35 5.69 -12.40
C LYS A 105 1.97 5.83 -11.03
N ARG A 106 2.71 4.79 -10.62
CA ARG A 106 3.47 4.82 -9.38
C ARG A 106 4.60 5.84 -9.48
N ALA A 107 4.61 6.80 -8.56
CA ALA A 107 5.70 7.77 -8.45
C ALA A 107 6.95 7.10 -7.87
N VAL A 108 8.10 7.63 -8.25
CA VAL A 108 9.38 7.20 -7.67
C VAL A 108 9.53 7.89 -6.32
N ARG A 109 9.76 7.10 -5.27
CA ARG A 109 10.03 7.63 -3.94
C ARG A 109 11.40 8.33 -3.96
N ALA A 110 11.47 9.50 -3.36
CA ALA A 110 12.74 10.20 -3.19
C ALA A 110 13.73 9.30 -2.42
N ARG A 111 14.92 9.16 -2.95
CA ARG A 111 15.99 8.35 -2.37
C ARG A 111 17.35 8.94 -2.70
N GLU A 112 18.34 8.56 -1.97
CA GLU A 112 19.73 8.85 -2.25
C GLU A 112 20.54 7.55 -2.23
N PRO A 113 21.39 7.27 -3.26
CA PRO A 113 21.52 8.03 -4.50
C PRO A 113 20.31 7.83 -5.42
N ASP A 114 20.03 8.78 -6.31
CA ASP A 114 18.94 8.69 -7.29
C ASP A 114 19.09 7.46 -8.21
N SER A 115 20.33 7.14 -8.53
CA SER A 115 20.69 5.99 -9.36
C SER A 115 21.77 5.17 -8.66
N SER A 116 21.80 3.84 -8.93
CA SER A 116 22.75 2.94 -8.28
C SER A 116 22.55 2.80 -6.77
N PHE A 117 23.58 2.46 -6.02
CA PHE A 117 23.56 2.17 -4.59
C PHE A 117 24.81 2.71 -3.92
N PHE A 118 24.71 3.08 -2.64
CA PHE A 118 25.87 3.23 -1.79
C PHE A 118 26.33 1.86 -1.31
N TYR A 119 27.63 1.68 -1.18
CA TYR A 119 28.19 0.43 -0.69
C TYR A 119 28.64 0.57 0.73
N LEU A 120 28.31 -0.43 1.55
CA LEU A 120 28.81 -0.51 2.91
C LEU A 120 30.32 -0.80 2.92
N ARG A 121 31.06 -0.07 3.73
CA ARG A 121 32.45 -0.36 3.98
C ARG A 121 32.65 -1.54 4.92
N ASN A 122 31.78 -1.63 5.94
CA ASN A 122 31.80 -2.71 6.91
C ASN A 122 30.47 -2.77 7.68
N GLY A 123 30.27 -3.88 8.41
CA GLY A 123 29.23 -4.04 9.40
C GLY A 123 29.83 -4.49 10.72
N ARG A 124 29.28 -4.07 11.82
CA ARG A 124 29.63 -4.57 13.17
C ARG A 124 28.38 -5.04 13.85
N GLU A 125 28.48 -6.16 14.50
CA GLU A 125 27.43 -6.69 15.37
C GLU A 125 27.95 -6.76 16.81
N ARG A 126 27.11 -6.31 17.72
CA ARG A 126 27.35 -6.44 19.16
C ARG A 126 26.13 -7.13 19.77
N VAL A 127 26.37 -8.27 20.38
CA VAL A 127 25.34 -9.03 21.08
C VAL A 127 25.39 -8.67 22.56
N GLU A 128 24.27 -8.24 23.10
CA GLU A 128 24.11 -7.88 24.50
C GLU A 128 22.94 -8.69 25.09
N THR A 129 23.14 -9.25 26.28
CA THR A 129 22.06 -9.91 27.04
C THR A 129 21.69 -9.01 28.20
N LYS A 130 20.44 -8.56 28.22
CA LYS A 130 19.88 -7.76 29.31
C LYS A 130 18.52 -8.32 29.70
N ASP A 131 18.32 -8.50 31.01
CA ASP A 131 17.07 -9.02 31.59
C ASP A 131 16.63 -10.36 30.98
N GLY A 132 17.61 -11.27 30.73
CA GLY A 132 17.36 -12.57 30.12
C GLY A 132 17.00 -12.55 28.61
N LYS A 133 17.00 -11.38 27.97
CA LYS A 133 16.79 -11.23 26.54
C LYS A 133 18.10 -10.92 25.83
N THR A 134 18.41 -11.70 24.83
CA THR A 134 19.56 -11.45 23.96
C THR A 134 19.13 -10.54 22.80
N MET A 135 19.81 -9.41 22.66
CA MET A 135 19.61 -8.45 21.57
C MET A 135 20.90 -8.30 20.79
N ALA A 136 20.79 -8.29 19.47
CA ALA A 136 21.89 -7.95 18.59
C ALA A 136 21.73 -6.50 18.11
N ARG A 137 22.77 -5.70 18.31
CA ARG A 137 22.88 -4.35 17.75
C ARG A 137 23.80 -4.40 16.54
N GLN A 138 23.26 -4.10 15.40
CA GLN A 138 24.03 -3.99 14.16
C GLN A 138 24.35 -2.52 13.87
N SER A 139 25.58 -2.26 13.44
CA SER A 139 26.06 -0.95 13.02
C SER A 139 26.61 -1.07 11.61
N LEU A 140 26.15 -0.19 10.73
CA LEU A 140 26.59 -0.12 9.35
C LEU A 140 27.64 0.98 9.24
N ILE A 141 28.76 0.69 8.59
CA ILE A 141 29.83 1.64 8.35
C ILE A 141 29.78 2.02 6.87
N VAL A 142 29.55 3.29 6.62
CA VAL A 142 29.42 3.88 5.29
C VAL A 142 30.43 5.03 5.14
N ASP A 143 30.66 5.46 3.92
CA ASP A 143 31.43 6.69 3.66
C ASP A 143 30.64 7.89 4.19
N PRO A 144 31.30 8.81 4.92
CA PRO A 144 30.64 10.01 5.44
C PRO A 144 29.95 10.86 4.37
N GLU A 145 30.51 10.89 3.17
CA GLU A 145 29.93 11.63 2.03
C GLU A 145 28.59 11.08 1.59
N ASN A 146 28.39 9.76 1.69
CA ASN A 146 27.16 9.07 1.30
C ASN A 146 25.97 9.34 2.23
N ILE A 147 26.21 9.84 3.42
CA ILE A 147 25.18 10.15 4.41
C ILE A 147 25.18 11.64 4.82
N ARG A 148 25.87 12.49 4.07
CA ARG A 148 26.01 13.91 4.42
C ARG A 148 24.67 14.60 4.49
N SER A 149 23.84 14.46 3.48
CA SER A 149 22.48 15.03 3.43
C SER A 149 21.63 14.60 4.63
N LEU A 150 21.70 13.31 4.98
CA LEU A 150 21.00 12.79 6.16
C LEU A 150 21.59 13.34 7.46
N ALA A 151 22.92 13.46 7.57
CA ALA A 151 23.59 13.97 8.77
C ALA A 151 23.30 15.46 9.02
N GLU A 152 23.16 16.23 7.95
CA GLU A 152 22.88 17.67 7.98
C GLU A 152 21.37 17.99 8.07
N SER A 153 20.48 17.00 7.87
CA SER A 153 19.04 17.20 7.97
C SER A 153 18.59 17.43 9.42
N ALA A 154 17.41 18.00 9.59
CA ALA A 154 16.81 18.22 10.91
C ALA A 154 16.57 16.88 11.65
N PRO A 155 16.62 16.87 13.00
CA PRO A 155 16.42 15.63 13.78
C PRO A 155 15.10 14.92 13.49
N GLU A 156 14.04 15.66 13.25
CA GLU A 156 12.71 15.17 12.88
C GLU A 156 12.72 14.46 11.53
N ASP A 157 13.43 14.97 10.54
CA ASP A 157 13.56 14.37 9.23
C ASP A 157 14.41 13.10 9.27
N ARG A 158 15.50 13.12 10.05
CA ARG A 158 16.32 11.94 10.29
C ARG A 158 15.54 10.80 10.93
N SER A 159 14.63 11.11 11.84
CA SER A 159 13.80 10.08 12.49
C SER A 159 12.83 9.38 11.53
N ARG A 160 12.52 10.02 10.40
CA ARG A 160 11.64 9.50 9.34
C ARG A 160 12.40 8.85 8.20
N ALA A 161 13.71 9.04 8.13
CA ALA A 161 14.53 8.45 7.08
C ALA A 161 14.54 6.93 7.20
N GLN A 162 14.50 6.26 6.07
CA GLN A 162 14.57 4.80 5.98
C GLN A 162 15.83 4.41 5.23
N ILE A 163 16.43 3.31 5.67
CA ILE A 163 17.57 2.71 5.00
C ILE A 163 17.13 1.37 4.44
N LEU A 164 17.25 1.21 3.13
CA LEU A 164 16.99 -0.03 2.44
C LEU A 164 18.32 -0.76 2.19
N LEU A 165 18.46 -1.92 2.78
CA LEU A 165 19.64 -2.76 2.64
C LEU A 165 19.40 -3.87 1.62
N PHE A 166 20.33 -4.02 0.69
CA PHE A 166 20.35 -5.14 -0.25
C PHE A 166 21.44 -6.10 0.17
N HIS A 167 21.06 -7.26 0.64
CA HIS A 167 21.98 -8.34 0.96
C HIS A 167 22.36 -9.10 -0.32
N LYS A 168 23.45 -9.85 -0.26
CA LYS A 168 23.97 -10.59 -1.43
C LYS A 168 22.94 -11.55 -2.03
N TRP A 169 22.04 -12.08 -1.18
CA TRP A 169 21.10 -13.13 -1.55
C TRP A 169 19.64 -12.76 -1.38
N ASP A 170 19.37 -11.66 -0.68
CA ASP A 170 18.01 -11.24 -0.37
C ASP A 170 17.95 -9.72 -0.07
N ASN A 171 16.75 -9.16 -0.14
CA ASN A 171 16.45 -7.78 0.22
C ASN A 171 15.74 -7.76 1.57
N THR A 172 16.16 -6.93 2.47
CA THR A 172 15.49 -6.66 3.76
C THR A 172 15.23 -5.18 3.94
#